data_f66431473b307cb14d15327ae89b9477
#
_entry.id   f66431473b307cb14d15327ae89b9477
#
_cell.length_a   1.000
_cell.length_b   1.000
_cell.length_c   1.000
_cell.angle_alpha   90.00
_cell.angle_beta   90.00
_cell.angle_gamma   90.00
#
_symmetry.space_group_name_H-M   'P 1'
#
loop_
_entity.id
_entity.type
_entity.pdbx_description
1 polymer ?
#
loop_
_entity_poly.entity_id
_entity_poly.type
_entity_poly.pdbx_seq_one_letter_code
_entity_poly.pdbx_strand_id
1 'polypeptide(L)'
;MDYSAFIEGINTKSEKAWGKLYDHYYASLCSYVEKFLGDAGIAEDIVQECLIKMWNTSVTFPDVKSLSAWLYKSVYHASVSVLREKKLLERFQENWNEMQVSDEETAQEMALREEVISYFYELLYQLPVQQRDILLYSLQGLKVQDIAGIMDISENSI
;
A
#
# COMPACT_ATOMS: atom_id res chain seq x y z
N MET A 1 -12.08 5.16 15.29
CA MET A 1 -11.76 3.71 15.24
C MET A 1 -10.91 3.37 16.46
N ASP A 2 -11.25 2.33 17.18
CA ASP A 2 -10.37 1.80 18.22
C ASP A 2 -9.29 0.93 17.56
N TYR A 3 -8.08 1.47 17.47
CA TYR A 3 -6.96 0.81 16.81
C TYR A 3 -6.46 -0.42 17.56
N SER A 4 -6.58 -0.44 18.88
CA SER A 4 -6.20 -1.60 19.68
C SER A 4 -7.11 -2.80 19.37
N ALA A 5 -8.42 -2.57 19.38
CA ALA A 5 -9.41 -3.58 19.03
C ALA A 5 -9.29 -4.03 17.57
N PHE A 6 -8.98 -3.11 16.67
CA PHE A 6 -8.75 -3.41 15.26
C PHE A 6 -7.56 -4.36 15.07
N ILE A 7 -6.41 -4.04 15.67
CA ILE A 7 -5.21 -4.88 15.59
C ILE A 7 -5.42 -6.25 16.22
N GLU A 8 -6.08 -6.30 17.37
CA GLU A 8 -6.45 -7.57 17.99
C GLU A 8 -7.35 -8.39 17.05
N GLY A 9 -8.31 -7.76 16.41
CA GLY A 9 -9.17 -8.42 15.43
C GLY A 9 -8.42 -8.94 14.21
N ILE A 10 -7.43 -8.20 13.73
CA ILE A 10 -6.55 -8.67 12.63
C ILE A 10 -5.74 -9.88 13.07
N ASN A 11 -5.13 -9.82 14.25
CA ASN A 11 -4.29 -10.90 14.78
C ASN A 11 -5.08 -12.18 15.08
N THR A 12 -6.35 -12.04 15.45
CA THR A 12 -7.26 -13.17 15.72
C THR A 12 -8.08 -13.60 14.49
N LYS A 13 -7.85 -12.97 13.34
CA LYS A 13 -8.56 -13.24 12.08
C LYS A 13 -10.07 -13.05 12.17
N SER A 14 -10.49 -11.98 12.85
CA SER A 14 -11.89 -11.57 12.89
C SER A 14 -12.34 -11.06 11.52
N GLU A 15 -13.41 -11.61 10.98
CA GLU A 15 -13.97 -11.17 9.70
C GLU A 15 -14.33 -9.70 9.69
N LYS A 16 -14.84 -9.19 10.80
CA LYS A 16 -15.18 -7.77 10.95
C LYS A 16 -13.95 -6.87 10.84
N ALA A 17 -12.85 -7.24 11.51
CA ALA A 17 -11.60 -6.48 11.44
C ALA A 17 -10.99 -6.54 10.04
N TRP A 18 -11.05 -7.69 9.38
CA TRP A 18 -10.57 -7.85 8.01
C TRP A 18 -11.41 -7.09 7.00
N GLY A 19 -12.73 -6.99 7.20
CA GLY A 19 -13.58 -6.11 6.42
C GLY A 19 -13.15 -4.65 6.52
N LYS A 20 -12.86 -4.18 7.72
CA LYS A 20 -12.32 -2.83 7.94
C LYS A 20 -10.94 -2.63 7.31
N LEU A 21 -10.07 -3.61 7.39
CA LEU A 21 -8.77 -3.60 6.74
C LEU A 21 -8.93 -3.44 5.23
N TYR A 22 -9.80 -4.21 4.63
CA TYR A 22 -10.10 -4.13 3.20
C TYR A 22 -10.60 -2.73 2.83
N ASP A 23 -11.58 -2.22 3.55
CA ASP A 23 -12.16 -0.89 3.29
C ASP A 23 -11.13 0.24 3.42
N HIS A 24 -10.18 0.12 4.34
CA HIS A 24 -9.16 1.15 4.56
C HIS A 24 -7.97 1.07 3.62
N TYR A 25 -7.52 -0.12 3.26
CA TYR A 25 -6.23 -0.30 2.62
C TYR A 25 -6.31 -0.68 1.15
N TYR A 26 -7.37 -1.38 0.72
CA TYR A 26 -7.41 -1.97 -0.62
C TYR A 26 -7.21 -0.94 -1.74
N ALA A 27 -8.00 0.12 -1.74
CA ALA A 27 -7.91 1.16 -2.76
C ALA A 27 -6.56 1.89 -2.75
N SER A 28 -6.03 2.17 -1.56
CA SER A 28 -4.73 2.83 -1.41
C SER A 28 -3.58 1.94 -1.90
N LEU A 29 -3.62 0.66 -1.56
CA LEU A 29 -2.61 -0.29 -2.01
C LEU A 29 -2.67 -0.49 -3.53
N CYS A 30 -3.85 -0.61 -4.11
CA CYS A 30 -4.02 -0.70 -5.55
C CYS A 30 -3.50 0.54 -6.27
N SER A 31 -3.82 1.72 -5.77
CA SER A 31 -3.33 2.98 -6.32
C SER A 31 -1.79 3.08 -6.25
N TYR A 32 -1.22 2.65 -5.12
CA TYR A 32 0.22 2.61 -4.92
C TYR A 32 0.91 1.69 -5.95
N VAL A 33 0.41 0.48 -6.12
CA VAL A 33 0.96 -0.49 -7.08
C VAL A 33 0.80 -0.02 -8.52
N GLU A 34 -0.36 0.55 -8.85
CA GLU A 34 -0.65 1.08 -10.19
C GLU A 34 0.35 2.16 -10.61
N LYS A 35 0.80 3.00 -9.68
CA LYS A 35 1.83 4.01 -9.96
C LYS A 35 3.17 3.40 -10.41
N PHE A 36 3.49 2.21 -9.95
CA PHE A 36 4.71 1.49 -10.36
C PHE A 36 4.54 0.77 -11.69
N LEU A 37 3.41 0.10 -11.88
CA LEU A 37 3.22 -0.85 -12.97
C LEU A 37 2.44 -0.26 -14.14
N GLY A 38 1.68 0.79 -13.92
CA GLY A 38 0.83 1.40 -14.94
C GLY A 38 -0.34 0.53 -15.39
N ASP A 39 -0.70 -0.50 -14.63
CA ASP A 39 -1.76 -1.45 -14.95
C ASP A 39 -2.62 -1.72 -13.72
N ALA A 40 -3.87 -1.29 -13.78
CA ALA A 40 -4.82 -1.42 -12.67
C ALA A 40 -5.20 -2.89 -12.39
N GLY A 41 -5.31 -3.72 -13.42
CA GLY A 41 -5.64 -5.14 -13.28
C GLY A 41 -4.55 -5.92 -12.55
N ILE A 42 -3.30 -5.70 -12.92
CA ILE A 42 -2.15 -6.30 -12.24
C ILE A 42 -2.05 -5.80 -10.81
N ALA A 43 -2.31 -4.51 -10.57
CA ALA A 43 -2.32 -3.94 -9.23
C ALA A 43 -3.34 -4.62 -8.32
N GLU A 44 -4.56 -4.80 -8.79
CA GLU A 44 -5.60 -5.51 -8.04
C GLU A 44 -5.20 -6.94 -7.71
N ASP A 45 -4.64 -7.68 -8.67
CA ASP A 45 -4.17 -9.05 -8.46
C ASP A 45 -3.07 -9.12 -7.39
N ILE A 46 -2.10 -8.22 -7.45
CA ILE A 46 -1.01 -8.16 -6.47
C ILE A 46 -1.55 -7.89 -5.07
N VAL A 47 -2.44 -6.92 -4.93
CA VAL A 47 -3.01 -6.57 -3.62
C VAL A 47 -3.84 -7.74 -3.06
N GLN A 48 -4.66 -8.36 -3.87
CA GLN A 48 -5.45 -9.52 -3.46
C GLN A 48 -4.56 -10.67 -3.01
N GLU A 49 -3.52 -11.01 -3.75
CA GLU A 49 -2.57 -12.05 -3.37
C GLU A 49 -1.86 -11.74 -2.06
N CYS A 50 -1.46 -10.50 -1.85
CA CYS A 50 -0.82 -10.07 -0.60
C CYS A 50 -1.77 -10.20 0.60
N LEU A 51 -3.04 -9.84 0.45
CA LEU A 51 -4.04 -9.98 1.50
C LEU A 51 -4.34 -11.46 1.80
N ILE A 52 -4.45 -12.30 0.79
CA ILE A 52 -4.65 -13.74 0.94
C ILE A 52 -3.44 -14.36 1.66
N LYS A 53 -2.25 -13.99 1.27
CA LYS A 53 -1.01 -14.44 1.92
C LYS A 53 -0.98 -14.05 3.39
N MET A 54 -1.35 -12.83 3.71
CA MET A 54 -1.44 -12.37 5.11
C MET A 54 -2.45 -13.18 5.90
N TRP A 55 -3.61 -13.49 5.33
CA TRP A 55 -4.63 -14.34 5.95
C TRP A 55 -4.11 -15.74 6.27
N ASN A 56 -3.34 -16.32 5.34
CA ASN A 56 -2.85 -17.70 5.44
C ASN A 56 -1.56 -17.82 6.28
N THR A 57 -0.95 -16.72 6.70
CA THR A 57 0.25 -16.74 7.54
C THR A 57 -0.11 -16.53 9.01
N SER A 58 0.79 -16.93 9.90
CA SER A 58 0.66 -16.71 11.35
C SER A 58 1.26 -15.38 11.80
N VAL A 59 1.44 -14.42 10.89
CA VAL A 59 2.00 -13.11 11.21
C VAL A 59 1.03 -12.35 12.11
N THR A 60 1.54 -11.80 13.20
CA THR A 60 0.82 -10.90 14.10
C THR A 60 1.48 -9.54 14.13
N PHE A 61 0.69 -8.52 14.40
CA PHE A 61 1.17 -7.14 14.41
C PHE A 61 0.96 -6.53 15.79
N PRO A 62 1.98 -5.82 16.34
CA PRO A 62 1.84 -5.14 17.61
C PRO A 62 1.01 -3.86 17.53
N ASP A 63 0.96 -3.24 16.35
CA ASP A 63 0.29 -1.96 16.13
C ASP A 63 -0.07 -1.75 14.65
N VAL A 64 -0.82 -0.70 14.37
CA VAL A 64 -1.23 -0.32 13.01
C VAL A 64 -0.03 0.09 12.15
N LYS A 65 0.98 0.71 12.73
CA LYS A 65 2.20 1.10 12.02
C LYS A 65 2.90 -0.11 11.42
N SER A 66 3.06 -1.16 12.21
CA SER A 66 3.66 -2.43 11.76
C SER A 66 2.82 -3.13 10.70
N LEU A 67 1.50 -3.13 10.85
CA LEU A 67 0.57 -3.66 9.85
C LEU A 67 0.71 -2.92 8.52
N SER A 68 0.66 -1.60 8.54
CA SER A 68 0.79 -0.79 7.33
C SER A 68 2.14 -0.97 6.65
N ALA A 69 3.23 -0.97 7.43
CA ALA A 69 4.57 -1.20 6.91
C ALA A 69 4.67 -2.56 6.21
N TRP A 70 4.09 -3.59 6.82
CA TRP A 70 4.07 -4.93 6.24
C TRP A 70 3.29 -4.97 4.92
N LEU A 71 2.10 -4.36 4.88
CA LEU A 71 1.26 -4.33 3.68
C LEU A 71 1.95 -3.62 2.52
N TYR A 72 2.46 -2.42 2.73
CA TYR A 72 3.13 -1.65 1.68
C TYR A 72 4.42 -2.30 1.22
N LYS A 73 5.19 -2.85 2.15
CA LYS A 73 6.41 -3.59 1.83
C LYS A 73 6.12 -4.84 1.01
N SER A 74 5.07 -5.57 1.35
CA SER A 74 4.67 -6.79 0.64
C SER A 74 4.23 -6.49 -0.79
N VAL A 75 3.38 -5.48 -1.00
CA VAL A 75 2.95 -5.11 -2.35
C VAL A 75 4.09 -4.49 -3.16
N TYR A 76 5.00 -3.76 -2.52
CA TYR A 76 6.19 -3.24 -3.16
C TYR A 76 7.08 -4.38 -3.70
N HIS A 77 7.41 -5.36 -2.87
CA HIS A 77 8.23 -6.50 -3.30
C HIS A 77 7.57 -7.30 -4.42
N ALA A 78 6.27 -7.52 -4.34
CA ALA A 78 5.51 -8.18 -5.40
C ALA A 78 5.54 -7.36 -6.70
N SER A 79 5.40 -6.05 -6.61
CA SER A 79 5.47 -5.13 -7.76
C SER A 79 6.84 -5.13 -8.41
N VAL A 80 7.90 -5.12 -7.62
CA VAL A 80 9.29 -5.20 -8.11
C VAL A 80 9.52 -6.51 -8.86
N SER A 81 9.01 -7.62 -8.33
CA SER A 81 9.12 -8.93 -8.99
C SER A 81 8.45 -8.94 -10.36
N VAL A 82 7.23 -8.41 -10.46
CA VAL A 82 6.51 -8.26 -11.73
C VAL A 82 7.26 -7.36 -12.70
N LEU A 83 7.79 -6.25 -12.21
CA LEU A 83 8.53 -5.31 -13.06
C LEU A 83 9.83 -5.91 -13.57
N ARG A 84 10.52 -6.70 -12.77
CA ARG A 84 11.72 -7.43 -13.19
C ARG A 84 11.40 -8.46 -14.27
N GLU A 85 10.34 -9.21 -14.12
CA GLU A 85 9.88 -10.17 -15.15
C GLU A 85 9.52 -9.45 -16.45
N LYS A 86 8.78 -8.34 -16.37
CA LYS A 86 8.42 -7.54 -17.52
C LYS A 86 9.65 -6.97 -18.24
N LYS A 87 10.63 -6.47 -17.51
CA LYS A 87 11.89 -5.99 -18.08
C LYS A 87 12.72 -7.10 -18.69
N LEU A 88 12.74 -8.28 -18.08
CA LEU A 88 13.37 -9.47 -18.64
C LEU A 88 12.72 -9.87 -19.96
N LEU A 89 11.40 -9.85 -20.05
CA LEU A 89 10.67 -10.12 -21.28
C LEU A 89 10.94 -9.06 -22.35
N GLU A 90 10.94 -7.78 -21.99
CA GLU A 90 11.28 -6.68 -22.88
C GLU A 90 12.74 -6.82 -23.39
N ARG A 91 13.69 -7.16 -22.52
CA ARG A 91 15.07 -7.44 -22.91
C ARG A 91 15.17 -8.63 -23.84
N PHE A 92 14.39 -9.68 -23.60
CA PHE A 92 14.37 -10.85 -24.46
C PHE A 92 13.79 -10.54 -25.84
N GLN A 93 12.81 -9.64 -25.91
CA GLN A 93 12.20 -9.16 -27.16
C GLN A 93 13.07 -8.11 -27.86
N GLU A 94 13.79 -7.28 -27.10
CA GLU A 94 14.64 -6.19 -27.57
C GLU A 94 16.13 -6.58 -27.69
N ASN A 95 16.44 -7.83 -27.83
CA ASN A 95 17.80 -8.39 -27.85
C ASN A 95 18.76 -7.73 -28.84
N TRP A 96 18.30 -6.74 -29.60
CA TRP A 96 19.03 -6.05 -30.64
C TRP A 96 19.15 -4.55 -30.46
N ASN A 97 18.50 -3.97 -29.42
CA ASN A 97 18.56 -2.54 -29.12
C ASN A 97 19.30 -2.30 -27.80
N GLU A 98 20.46 -1.67 -27.90
CA GLU A 98 21.38 -1.29 -26.84
C GLU A 98 20.81 -0.28 -25.84
N MET A 99 19.58 -0.41 -25.40
CA MET A 99 19.04 0.42 -24.34
C MET A 99 19.35 -0.21 -22.99
N GLN A 100 20.53 0.09 -22.49
CA GLN A 100 20.98 -0.29 -21.18
C GLN A 100 20.39 0.66 -20.12
N VAL A 101 19.21 0.34 -19.61
CA VAL A 101 18.90 0.72 -18.25
C VAL A 101 19.43 -0.42 -17.38
N SER A 102 20.47 -0.18 -16.60
CA SER A 102 21.02 -1.22 -15.74
C SER A 102 19.98 -1.58 -14.69
N ASP A 103 19.80 -2.88 -14.43
CA ASP A 103 18.90 -3.36 -13.37
C ASP A 103 19.25 -2.79 -11.99
N GLU A 104 20.54 -2.45 -11.78
CA GLU A 104 21.01 -1.80 -10.56
C GLU A 104 20.44 -0.40 -10.37
N GLU A 105 20.43 0.44 -11.43
CA GLU A 105 19.87 1.80 -11.32
C GLU A 105 18.37 1.77 -11.00
N THR A 106 17.64 0.88 -11.65
CA THR A 106 16.21 0.74 -11.39
C THR A 106 15.93 0.17 -10.00
N ALA A 107 16.72 -0.80 -9.54
CA ALA A 107 16.61 -1.34 -8.20
C ALA A 107 16.96 -0.29 -7.13
N GLN A 108 17.98 0.54 -7.38
CA GLN A 108 18.34 1.65 -6.48
C GLN A 108 17.26 2.74 -6.44
N GLU A 109 16.70 3.12 -7.59
CA GLU A 109 15.60 4.09 -7.63
C GLU A 109 14.37 3.58 -6.89
N MET A 110 14.03 2.31 -7.04
CA MET A 110 12.91 1.68 -6.34
C MET A 110 13.18 1.58 -4.84
N ALA A 111 14.39 1.21 -4.44
CA ALA A 111 14.78 1.18 -3.03
C ALA A 111 14.69 2.57 -2.40
N LEU A 112 15.13 3.60 -3.10
CA LEU A 112 15.02 4.99 -2.64
C LEU A 112 13.56 5.41 -2.50
N ARG A 113 12.71 5.06 -3.46
CA ARG A 113 11.27 5.31 -3.38
C ARG A 113 10.63 4.59 -2.20
N GLU A 114 11.00 3.33 -1.97
CA GLU A 114 10.53 2.57 -0.81
C GLU A 114 10.91 3.26 0.50
N GLU A 115 12.14 3.71 0.64
CA GLU A 115 12.60 4.44 1.82
C GLU A 115 11.81 5.73 2.03
N VAL A 116 11.59 6.51 0.98
CA VAL A 116 10.81 7.76 1.03
C VAL A 116 9.37 7.48 1.42
N ILE A 117 8.73 6.47 0.83
CA ILE A 117 7.36 6.10 1.12
C ILE A 117 7.24 5.55 2.53
N SER A 118 8.16 4.68 2.96
CA SER A 118 8.19 4.15 4.32
C SER A 118 8.34 5.26 5.35
N TYR A 119 9.24 6.21 5.09
CA TYR A 119 9.42 7.38 5.94
C TYR A 119 8.18 8.27 5.99
N PHE A 120 7.54 8.47 4.84
CA PHE A 120 6.29 9.21 4.75
C PHE A 120 5.20 8.57 5.62
N TYR A 121 5.03 7.25 5.53
CA TYR A 121 4.05 6.53 6.35
C TYR A 121 4.42 6.53 7.82
N GLU A 122 5.71 6.44 8.17
CA GLU A 122 6.15 6.60 9.57
C GLU A 122 5.73 7.96 10.14
N LEU A 123 5.95 9.04 9.39
CA LEU A 123 5.52 10.37 9.79
C LEU A 123 4.00 10.47 9.89
N LEU A 124 3.29 9.90 8.93
CA LEU A 124 1.83 9.87 8.90
C LEU A 124 1.25 9.20 10.14
N TYR A 125 1.86 8.08 10.56
CA TYR A 125 1.40 7.34 11.75
C TYR A 125 1.81 7.97 13.08
N GLN A 126 2.67 8.97 13.08
CA GLN A 126 2.95 9.81 14.25
C GLN A 126 1.92 10.91 14.45
N LEU A 127 1.09 11.19 13.46
CA LEU A 127 0.04 12.20 13.56
C LEU A 127 -1.12 11.72 14.45
N PRO A 128 -1.85 12.64 15.08
CA PRO A 128 -3.11 12.32 15.73
C PRO A 128 -4.05 11.58 14.76
N VAL A 129 -4.84 10.66 15.31
CA VAL A 129 -5.72 9.76 14.55
C VAL A 129 -6.57 10.50 13.52
N GLN A 130 -7.19 11.60 13.92
CA GLN A 130 -8.05 12.38 13.02
C GLN A 130 -7.29 12.94 11.82
N GLN A 131 -6.14 13.55 12.06
CA GLN A 131 -5.30 14.11 10.99
C GLN A 131 -4.79 13.04 10.04
N ARG A 132 -4.37 11.91 10.60
CA ARG A 132 -3.93 10.76 9.80
C ARG A 132 -5.04 10.22 8.93
N ASP A 133 -6.23 10.03 9.46
CA ASP A 133 -7.37 9.50 8.70
C ASP A 133 -7.76 10.46 7.56
N ILE A 134 -7.74 11.77 7.81
CA ILE A 134 -7.97 12.78 6.77
C ILE A 134 -6.95 12.64 5.63
N LEU A 135 -5.67 12.52 5.96
CA LEU A 135 -4.62 12.38 4.96
C LEU A 135 -4.73 11.06 4.19
N LEU A 136 -5.06 9.96 4.87
CA LEU A 136 -5.27 8.66 4.22
C LEU A 136 -6.44 8.71 3.23
N TYR A 137 -7.56 9.30 3.60
CA TYR A 137 -8.69 9.48 2.68
C TYR A 137 -8.35 10.41 1.52
N SER A 138 -7.59 11.46 1.79
CA SER A 138 -7.10 12.37 0.74
C SER A 138 -6.18 11.65 -0.26
N LEU A 139 -5.32 10.76 0.22
CA LEU A 139 -4.45 9.94 -0.63
C LEU A 139 -5.25 8.95 -1.49
N GLN A 140 -6.42 8.53 -1.04
CA GLN A 140 -7.36 7.71 -1.81
C GLN A 140 -8.11 8.52 -2.90
N GLY A 141 -7.89 9.80 -2.97
CA GLY A 141 -8.54 10.68 -3.93
C GLY A 141 -9.90 11.20 -3.52
N LEU A 142 -10.28 11.02 -2.26
CA LEU A 142 -11.54 11.55 -1.74
C LEU A 142 -11.48 13.07 -1.62
N LYS A 143 -12.59 13.72 -1.97
CA LYS A 143 -12.73 15.15 -1.84
C LYS A 143 -13.03 15.54 -0.39
N VAL A 144 -12.74 16.79 -0.04
CA VAL A 144 -12.99 17.34 1.30
C VAL A 144 -14.42 17.08 1.78
N GLN A 145 -15.41 17.23 0.90
CA GLN A 145 -16.82 16.98 1.21
C GLN A 145 -17.09 15.54 1.63
N ASP A 146 -16.48 14.59 0.92
CA ASP A 146 -16.64 13.15 1.19
C ASP A 146 -15.97 12.77 2.50
N ILE A 147 -14.77 13.31 2.75
CA ILE A 147 -14.04 13.08 4.01
C ILE A 147 -14.83 13.64 5.20
N ALA A 148 -15.35 14.85 5.09
CA ALA A 148 -16.17 15.47 6.12
C ALA A 148 -17.39 14.61 6.44
N GLY A 149 -18.07 14.08 5.44
CA GLY A 149 -19.22 13.19 5.62
C GLY A 149 -18.86 11.86 6.30
N ILE A 150 -17.75 11.23 5.91
CA ILE A 150 -17.29 9.96 6.47
C ILE A 150 -16.88 10.13 7.95
N MET A 151 -16.18 11.23 8.25
CA MET A 151 -15.63 11.47 9.59
C MET A 151 -16.58 12.22 10.51
N ASP A 152 -17.73 12.66 10.01
CA ASP A 152 -18.71 13.46 10.76
C ASP A 152 -18.10 14.73 11.38
N ILE A 153 -17.35 15.46 10.57
CA ILE A 153 -16.73 16.75 10.91
C ILE A 153 -17.07 17.80 9.86
N SER A 154 -16.87 19.07 10.19
CA SER A 154 -17.06 20.16 9.22
C SER A 154 -15.91 20.20 8.21
N GLU A 155 -16.21 20.64 6.98
CA GLU A 155 -15.19 20.82 5.94
C GLU A 155 -14.06 21.78 6.38
N ASN A 156 -14.39 22.77 7.20
CA ASN A 156 -13.41 23.73 7.73
C ASN A 156 -12.43 23.11 8.74
N SER A 157 -12.72 21.91 9.23
CA SER A 157 -11.85 21.17 10.16
C SER A 157 -10.81 20.33 9.44
N ILE A 158 -10.90 20.18 8.11
CA ILE A 158 -10.02 19.41 7.26
C ILE A 158 -8.94 20.32 6.65
#